data_9159635ef82075ab2e7e0319ef9b30ec
#
_entry.id   9159635ef82075ab2e7e0319ef9b30ec
#
_cell.length_a   1.000
_cell.length_b   1.000
_cell.length_c   1.000
_cell.angle_alpha   90.00
_cell.angle_beta   90.00
_cell.angle_gamma   90.00
#
_symmetry.space_group_name_H-M   'P 1'
#
loop_
_entity.id
_entity.type
_entity.pdbx_description
1 polymer ?
#
loop_
_entity_poly.entity_id
_entity_poly.type
_entity_poly.pdbx_seq_one_letter_code
_entity_poly.pdbx_strand_id
1 'polypeptide(L)'
;MLPVLFAVFAAVLSATAAAILLLVRGNARAVFRRGEEGERAVAGILSALPEKFVVMNDVIVPSRTGSAQIDHVVISEYGVFVIETKNYAGILDGDASGKTWRKTLGGWVIEIRNPVMQNSSHVSALSLVLALKKELFIPLVALSPECALSERLSSSLRASGVSVVPFPSVASFVASRRPRVLSRGDVGRLCGELSRVMYRSPLARRRHLRSVARSSVRGETDYGRCPECGGKVVLVRGKAGLFLGCSNFPSCRFSRKWRNGR
;
A
#
# COMPACT_ATOMS: atom_id res chain seq x y z
N MET A 1 16.78 -3.13 -51.31
CA MET A 1 15.46 -2.84 -50.70
C MET A 1 15.29 -3.55 -49.34
N LEU A 2 15.67 -4.80 -49.19
CA LEU A 2 15.54 -5.57 -47.91
C LEU A 2 16.20 -4.90 -46.67
N PRO A 3 17.45 -4.37 -46.70
CA PRO A 3 18.06 -3.76 -45.54
C PRO A 3 17.41 -2.45 -45.07
N VAL A 4 16.85 -1.68 -45.99
CA VAL A 4 16.12 -0.44 -45.62
C VAL A 4 14.80 -0.76 -44.95
N LEU A 5 14.06 -1.77 -45.40
CA LEU A 5 12.84 -2.25 -44.79
C LEU A 5 13.11 -2.75 -43.37
N PHE A 6 14.20 -3.46 -43.14
CA PHE A 6 14.62 -3.95 -41.85
C PHE A 6 14.99 -2.82 -40.86
N ALA A 7 15.70 -1.79 -41.38
CA ALA A 7 16.06 -0.61 -40.58
C ALA A 7 14.84 0.21 -40.18
N VAL A 8 13.87 0.42 -41.09
CA VAL A 8 12.60 1.10 -40.79
C VAL A 8 11.78 0.29 -39.76
N PHE A 9 11.68 -1.01 -39.93
CA PHE A 9 10.96 -1.88 -38.97
C PHE A 9 11.60 -1.85 -37.57
N ALA A 10 12.93 -1.90 -37.50
CA ALA A 10 13.66 -1.80 -36.22
C ALA A 10 13.46 -0.41 -35.57
N ALA A 11 13.47 0.67 -36.34
CA ALA A 11 13.23 2.02 -35.83
C ALA A 11 11.79 2.19 -35.30
N VAL A 12 10.79 1.67 -36.01
CA VAL A 12 9.38 1.69 -35.54
C VAL A 12 9.20 0.87 -34.28
N LEU A 13 9.83 -0.32 -34.18
CA LEU A 13 9.79 -1.14 -32.96
C LEU A 13 10.46 -0.45 -31.77
N SER A 14 11.58 0.22 -31.97
CA SER A 14 12.27 0.95 -30.90
C SER A 14 11.46 2.19 -30.45
N ALA A 15 10.86 2.93 -31.35
CA ALA A 15 10.01 4.08 -31.04
C ALA A 15 8.74 3.66 -30.29
N THR A 16 8.08 2.57 -30.70
CA THR A 16 6.91 2.04 -29.99
C THR A 16 7.27 1.51 -28.60
N ALA A 17 8.41 0.83 -28.45
CA ALA A 17 8.89 0.37 -27.14
C ALA A 17 9.22 1.55 -26.21
N ALA A 18 9.82 2.61 -26.73
CA ALA A 18 10.10 3.83 -25.96
C ALA A 18 8.80 4.54 -25.55
N ALA A 19 7.83 4.68 -26.44
CA ALA A 19 6.53 5.27 -26.13
C ALA A 19 5.78 4.47 -25.06
N ILE A 20 5.76 3.14 -25.16
CA ILE A 20 5.16 2.26 -24.14
C ILE A 20 5.87 2.44 -22.80
N LEU A 21 7.20 2.51 -22.77
CA LEU A 21 7.98 2.70 -21.56
C LEU A 21 7.67 4.05 -20.88
N LEU A 22 7.50 5.11 -21.67
CA LEU A 22 7.13 6.44 -21.19
C LEU A 22 5.71 6.45 -20.60
N LEU A 23 4.75 5.80 -21.23
CA LEU A 23 3.38 5.66 -20.72
C LEU A 23 3.34 4.87 -19.41
N VAL A 24 4.06 3.75 -19.33
CA VAL A 24 4.14 2.94 -18.09
C VAL A 24 4.77 3.74 -16.95
N ARG A 25 5.84 4.48 -17.23
CA ARG A 25 6.48 5.36 -16.23
C ARG A 25 5.59 6.52 -15.83
N GLY A 26 4.85 7.10 -16.78
CA GLY A 26 3.87 8.16 -16.50
C GLY A 26 2.78 7.69 -15.54
N ASN A 27 2.16 6.55 -15.82
CA ASN A 27 1.12 5.96 -14.96
C ASN A 27 1.65 5.60 -13.57
N ALA A 28 2.84 4.99 -13.48
CA ALA A 28 3.45 4.66 -12.19
C ALA A 28 3.75 5.93 -11.35
N ARG A 29 4.21 7.00 -11.99
CA ARG A 29 4.42 8.30 -11.33
C ARG A 29 3.11 8.94 -10.87
N ALA A 30 2.05 8.85 -11.67
CA ALA A 30 0.73 9.37 -11.31
C ALA A 30 0.15 8.65 -10.09
N VAL A 31 0.24 7.31 -10.04
CA VAL A 31 -0.19 6.51 -8.89
C VAL A 31 0.61 6.84 -7.63
N PHE A 32 1.94 6.96 -7.76
CA PHE A 32 2.81 7.32 -6.64
C PHE A 32 2.49 8.73 -6.11
N ARG A 33 2.36 9.71 -7.00
CA ARG A 33 1.99 11.09 -6.63
C ARG A 33 0.64 11.16 -5.92
N ARG A 34 -0.37 10.40 -6.40
CA ARG A 34 -1.67 10.32 -5.74
C ARG A 34 -1.57 9.74 -4.32
N GLY A 35 -0.70 8.74 -4.09
CA GLY A 35 -0.38 8.23 -2.76
C GLY A 35 0.17 9.33 -1.85
N GLU A 36 1.22 10.03 -2.29
CA GLU A 36 1.84 11.12 -1.53
C GLU A 36 0.88 12.30 -1.27
N GLU A 37 -0.04 12.59 -2.19
CA GLU A 37 -1.08 13.61 -2.01
C GLU A 37 -2.04 13.22 -0.88
N GLY A 38 -2.45 11.94 -0.81
CA GLY A 38 -3.28 11.42 0.27
C GLY A 38 -2.59 11.48 1.63
N GLU A 39 -1.34 11.01 1.71
CA GLU A 39 -0.54 11.07 2.94
C GLU A 39 -0.37 12.52 3.42
N ARG A 40 -0.08 13.46 2.52
CA ARG A 40 0.02 14.90 2.87
C ARG A 40 -1.31 15.47 3.37
N ALA A 41 -2.43 15.08 2.75
CA ALA A 41 -3.76 15.53 3.19
C ALA A 41 -4.06 15.04 4.62
N VAL A 42 -3.81 13.76 4.91
CA VAL A 42 -4.00 13.19 6.25
C VAL A 42 -3.02 13.79 7.26
N ALA A 43 -1.75 14.01 6.89
CA ALA A 43 -0.78 14.69 7.74
C ALA A 43 -1.24 16.12 8.13
N GLY A 44 -1.79 16.87 7.17
CA GLY A 44 -2.39 18.18 7.41
C GLY A 44 -3.58 18.13 8.38
N ILE A 45 -4.45 17.13 8.25
CA ILE A 45 -5.56 16.90 9.17
C ILE A 45 -5.07 16.57 10.58
N LEU A 46 -4.08 15.71 10.69
CA LEU A 46 -3.50 15.31 11.98
C LEU A 46 -2.74 16.45 12.67
N SER A 47 -2.16 17.38 11.91
CA SER A 47 -1.45 18.54 12.48
C SER A 47 -2.36 19.49 13.26
N ALA A 48 -3.69 19.41 13.07
CA ALA A 48 -4.68 20.18 13.83
C ALA A 48 -5.02 19.53 15.19
N LEU A 49 -4.49 18.35 15.51
CA LEU A 49 -4.69 17.73 16.81
C LEU A 49 -4.01 18.52 17.93
N PRO A 50 -4.61 18.58 19.15
CA PRO A 50 -3.99 19.19 20.31
C PRO A 50 -2.61 18.58 20.63
N GLU A 51 -1.69 19.35 21.23
CA GLU A 51 -0.30 18.96 21.56
C GLU A 51 -0.15 17.66 22.35
N LYS A 52 -1.18 17.24 23.08
CA LYS A 52 -1.21 15.95 23.78
C LYS A 52 -1.19 14.72 22.84
N PHE A 53 -1.33 14.94 21.53
CA PHE A 53 -1.19 13.92 20.49
C PHE A 53 0.10 14.16 19.72
N VAL A 54 1.08 13.29 19.88
CA VAL A 54 2.35 13.40 19.16
C VAL A 54 2.22 12.70 17.82
N VAL A 55 2.25 13.47 16.73
CA VAL A 55 2.11 12.97 15.37
C VAL A 55 3.49 12.74 14.75
N MET A 56 3.70 11.56 14.20
CA MET A 56 4.91 11.16 13.48
C MET A 56 4.51 10.63 12.10
N ASN A 57 5.00 11.25 11.04
CA ASN A 57 4.69 10.87 9.66
C ASN A 57 5.87 10.14 9.02
N ASP A 58 5.61 9.31 8.00
CA ASP A 58 6.62 8.57 7.22
C ASP A 58 7.57 7.78 8.13
N VAL A 59 7.00 6.96 9.00
CA VAL A 59 7.73 6.20 10.03
C VAL A 59 8.26 4.91 9.43
N ILE A 60 9.58 4.78 9.27
CA ILE A 60 10.24 3.57 8.78
C ILE A 60 10.94 2.86 9.93
N VAL A 61 10.50 1.64 10.23
CA VAL A 61 11.03 0.82 11.33
C VAL A 61 11.46 -0.57 10.85
N PRO A 62 12.34 -1.26 11.59
CA PRO A 62 12.62 -2.67 11.36
C PRO A 62 11.33 -3.52 11.45
N SER A 63 11.28 -4.57 10.64
CA SER A 63 10.23 -5.59 10.70
C SER A 63 10.82 -6.98 10.51
N ARG A 64 10.04 -8.03 10.75
CA ARG A 64 10.50 -9.42 10.57
C ARG A 64 10.97 -9.74 9.15
N THR A 65 10.47 -9.04 8.15
CA THR A 65 10.78 -9.26 6.73
C THR A 65 11.65 -8.16 6.13
N GLY A 66 12.27 -7.31 6.96
CA GLY A 66 13.11 -6.20 6.53
C GLY A 66 12.74 -4.88 7.19
N SER A 67 11.93 -4.05 6.56
CA SER A 67 11.45 -2.78 7.11
C SER A 67 9.97 -2.57 6.78
N ALA A 68 9.25 -1.87 7.66
CA ALA A 68 7.89 -1.39 7.44
C ALA A 68 7.92 0.14 7.34
N GLN A 69 7.22 0.70 6.36
CA GLN A 69 6.91 2.12 6.27
C GLN A 69 5.45 2.30 6.68
N ILE A 70 5.22 3.18 7.62
CA ILE A 70 3.93 3.47 8.22
C ILE A 70 3.64 4.93 7.93
N ASP A 71 2.50 5.21 7.33
CA ASP A 71 2.19 6.56 6.85
C ASP A 71 2.14 7.55 8.02
N HIS A 72 1.36 7.22 9.08
CA HIS A 72 1.28 8.07 10.26
C HIS A 72 1.18 7.22 11.54
N VAL A 73 1.87 7.67 12.57
CA VAL A 73 1.75 7.16 13.95
C VAL A 73 1.37 8.34 14.84
N VAL A 74 0.32 8.18 15.65
CA VAL A 74 -0.05 9.19 16.65
C VAL A 74 0.03 8.56 18.03
N ILE A 75 0.90 9.09 18.90
CA ILE A 75 1.10 8.61 20.27
C ILE A 75 0.40 9.56 21.23
N SER A 76 -0.43 9.04 22.13
CA SER A 76 -1.16 9.80 23.11
C SER A 76 -1.45 8.98 24.37
N GLU A 77 -1.99 9.61 25.41
CA GLU A 77 -2.47 8.90 26.61
C GLU A 77 -3.61 7.89 26.29
N TYR A 78 -4.23 7.96 25.12
CA TYR A 78 -5.33 7.07 24.71
C TYR A 78 -4.85 5.85 23.91
N GLY A 79 -3.54 5.72 23.68
CA GLY A 79 -2.90 4.64 22.93
C GLY A 79 -2.06 5.13 21.77
N VAL A 80 -1.60 4.17 20.96
CA VAL A 80 -0.77 4.39 19.76
C VAL A 80 -1.62 4.13 18.52
N PHE A 81 -2.02 5.18 17.83
CA PHE A 81 -2.76 5.07 16.57
C PHE A 81 -1.79 4.76 15.44
N VAL A 82 -2.11 3.75 14.64
CA VAL A 82 -1.36 3.35 13.46
C VAL A 82 -2.27 3.57 12.26
N ILE A 83 -1.95 4.55 11.42
CA ILE A 83 -2.85 5.04 10.39
C ILE A 83 -2.25 4.72 9.03
N GLU A 84 -2.98 3.94 8.25
CA GLU A 84 -2.71 3.60 6.85
C GLU A 84 -3.60 4.46 5.96
N THR A 85 -3.00 5.19 5.04
CA THR A 85 -3.70 6.11 4.14
C THR A 85 -3.90 5.49 2.76
N LYS A 86 -5.12 5.55 2.24
CA LYS A 86 -5.46 5.07 0.90
C LYS A 86 -6.20 6.15 0.11
N ASN A 87 -5.49 6.80 -0.80
CA ASN A 87 -6.06 7.81 -1.71
C ASN A 87 -6.62 7.14 -2.97
N TYR A 88 -7.70 6.37 -2.78
CA TYR A 88 -8.40 5.68 -3.87
C TYR A 88 -9.62 6.48 -4.33
N ALA A 89 -10.09 6.16 -5.54
CA ALA A 89 -11.40 6.55 -6.04
C ALA A 89 -12.20 5.31 -6.43
N GLY A 90 -13.53 5.41 -6.43
CA GLY A 90 -14.44 4.33 -6.80
C GLY A 90 -14.92 3.52 -5.60
N ILE A 91 -15.32 2.28 -5.85
CA ILE A 91 -15.96 1.41 -4.85
C ILE A 91 -14.99 0.29 -4.46
N LEU A 92 -14.81 0.09 -3.15
CA LEU A 92 -14.09 -1.05 -2.60
C LEU A 92 -15.09 -2.11 -2.15
N ASP A 93 -14.80 -3.36 -2.50
CA ASP A 93 -15.55 -4.54 -2.10
C ASP A 93 -14.61 -5.65 -1.64
N GLY A 94 -15.04 -6.45 -0.69
CA GLY A 94 -14.23 -7.55 -0.15
C GLY A 94 -14.69 -8.00 1.22
N ASP A 95 -13.72 -8.44 2.02
CA ASP A 95 -13.91 -8.88 3.38
C ASP A 95 -12.79 -8.35 4.28
N ALA A 96 -13.09 -8.03 5.55
CA ALA A 96 -12.11 -7.50 6.50
C ALA A 96 -10.92 -8.45 6.70
N SER A 97 -11.16 -9.76 6.68
CA SER A 97 -10.14 -10.81 6.85
C SER A 97 -9.52 -11.28 5.53
N GLY A 98 -10.06 -10.86 4.38
CA GLY A 98 -9.56 -11.25 3.07
C GLY A 98 -8.15 -10.71 2.80
N LYS A 99 -7.34 -11.41 2.03
CA LYS A 99 -6.00 -10.95 1.66
C LYS A 99 -6.02 -9.75 0.72
N THR A 100 -7.05 -9.69 -0.12
CA THR A 100 -7.23 -8.66 -1.15
C THR A 100 -8.65 -8.12 -1.13
N TRP A 101 -8.81 -6.90 -1.61
CA TRP A 101 -10.08 -6.26 -1.91
C TRP A 101 -10.18 -5.96 -3.40
N ARG A 102 -11.39 -5.84 -3.91
CA ARG A 102 -11.67 -5.38 -5.27
C ARG A 102 -11.96 -3.90 -5.27
N LYS A 103 -11.31 -3.17 -6.16
CA LYS A 103 -11.59 -1.75 -6.41
C LYS A 103 -12.21 -1.59 -7.79
N THR A 104 -13.42 -1.04 -7.84
CA THR A 104 -14.15 -0.76 -9.08
C THR A 104 -14.13 0.75 -9.35
N LEU A 105 -13.71 1.13 -10.55
CA LEU A 105 -13.71 2.53 -11.02
C LEU A 105 -13.96 2.56 -12.52
N GLY A 106 -14.98 3.29 -12.98
CA GLY A 106 -15.31 3.44 -14.41
C GLY A 106 -15.54 2.11 -15.13
N GLY A 107 -16.18 1.14 -14.47
CA GLY A 107 -16.41 -0.21 -14.99
C GLY A 107 -15.22 -1.16 -14.91
N TRP A 108 -14.05 -0.68 -14.50
CA TRP A 108 -12.84 -1.50 -14.31
C TRP A 108 -12.78 -2.04 -12.90
N VAL A 109 -12.42 -3.32 -12.78
CA VAL A 109 -12.20 -3.98 -11.49
C VAL A 109 -10.72 -4.36 -11.38
N ILE A 110 -10.07 -3.90 -10.34
CA ILE A 110 -8.70 -4.29 -10.01
C ILE A 110 -8.64 -4.86 -8.59
N GLU A 111 -7.79 -5.84 -8.41
CA GLU A 111 -7.50 -6.39 -7.10
C GLU A 111 -6.41 -5.56 -6.42
N ILE A 112 -6.65 -5.21 -5.16
CA ILE A 112 -5.71 -4.46 -4.32
C ILE A 112 -5.43 -5.24 -3.03
N ARG A 113 -4.25 -5.07 -2.49
CA ARG A 113 -3.94 -5.61 -1.16
C ARG A 113 -4.89 -5.00 -0.12
N ASN A 114 -5.42 -5.85 0.78
CA ASN A 114 -6.26 -5.40 1.87
C ASN A 114 -5.48 -4.44 2.81
N PRO A 115 -5.89 -3.17 2.93
CA PRO A 115 -5.18 -2.19 3.76
C PRO A 115 -5.31 -2.47 5.27
N VAL A 116 -6.34 -3.20 5.70
CA VAL A 116 -6.48 -3.65 7.09
C VAL A 116 -5.38 -4.65 7.44
N MET A 117 -5.12 -5.62 6.56
CA MET A 117 -4.03 -6.59 6.72
C MET A 117 -2.66 -5.92 6.66
N GLN A 118 -2.51 -4.92 5.81
CA GLN A 118 -1.29 -4.12 5.74
C GLN A 118 -1.06 -3.41 7.06
N ASN A 119 -2.05 -2.71 7.58
CA ASN A 119 -1.96 -1.96 8.84
C ASN A 119 -1.74 -2.88 10.06
N SER A 120 -2.35 -4.07 10.09
CA SER A 120 -2.08 -5.09 11.10
C SER A 120 -0.60 -5.52 11.11
N SER A 121 0.03 -5.58 9.94
CA SER A 121 1.48 -5.85 9.83
C SER A 121 2.31 -4.69 10.39
N HIS A 122 1.87 -3.44 10.22
CA HIS A 122 2.49 -2.23 10.79
C HIS A 122 2.39 -2.23 12.32
N VAL A 123 1.22 -2.54 12.87
CA VAL A 123 1.04 -2.75 14.33
C VAL A 123 2.00 -3.81 14.85
N SER A 124 2.13 -4.93 14.15
CA SER A 124 3.05 -6.00 14.57
C SER A 124 4.53 -5.56 14.57
N ALA A 125 4.94 -4.73 13.59
CA ALA A 125 6.29 -4.18 13.56
C ALA A 125 6.52 -3.19 14.72
N LEU A 126 5.58 -2.26 14.95
CA LEU A 126 5.67 -1.29 16.05
C LEU A 126 5.62 -1.96 17.44
N SER A 127 4.76 -2.95 17.63
CA SER A 127 4.67 -3.73 18.86
C SER A 127 6.01 -4.38 19.22
N LEU A 128 6.71 -4.93 18.21
CA LEU A 128 8.04 -5.50 18.41
C LEU A 128 9.08 -4.43 18.77
N VAL A 129 9.08 -3.31 18.03
CA VAL A 129 10.07 -2.24 18.17
C VAL A 129 9.92 -1.49 19.50
N LEU A 130 8.68 -1.25 19.93
CA LEU A 130 8.37 -0.50 21.16
C LEU A 130 8.19 -1.42 22.39
N ALA A 131 8.35 -2.75 22.24
CA ALA A 131 8.05 -3.74 23.27
C ALA A 131 6.69 -3.49 23.95
N LEU A 132 5.69 -3.10 23.18
CA LEU A 132 4.37 -2.69 23.63
C LEU A 132 3.31 -3.73 23.24
N LYS A 133 2.37 -4.02 24.13
CA LYS A 133 1.26 -4.96 23.85
C LYS A 133 0.39 -4.44 22.71
N LYS A 134 -0.09 -5.35 21.84
CA LYS A 134 -0.87 -5.00 20.65
C LYS A 134 -2.20 -4.31 20.97
N GLU A 135 -2.78 -4.58 22.12
CA GLU A 135 -4.04 -4.02 22.61
C GLU A 135 -3.96 -2.50 22.84
N LEU A 136 -2.74 -1.97 22.98
CA LEU A 136 -2.50 -0.52 23.12
C LEU A 136 -2.37 0.19 21.79
N PHE A 137 -2.38 -0.55 20.66
CA PHE A 137 -2.39 0.01 19.34
C PHE A 137 -3.82 0.11 18.79
N ILE A 138 -4.10 1.19 18.12
CA ILE A 138 -5.40 1.49 17.50
C ILE A 138 -5.18 1.60 15.98
N PRO A 139 -5.34 0.48 15.24
CA PRO A 139 -5.21 0.50 13.79
C PRO A 139 -6.38 1.28 13.17
N LEU A 140 -6.05 2.15 12.21
CA LEU A 140 -7.00 2.95 11.47
C LEU A 140 -6.64 2.97 9.99
N VAL A 141 -7.60 2.71 9.12
CA VAL A 141 -7.45 2.96 7.68
C VAL A 141 -8.18 4.25 7.33
N ALA A 142 -7.44 5.20 6.77
CA ALA A 142 -7.98 6.45 6.26
C ALA A 142 -8.20 6.33 4.75
N LEU A 143 -9.44 6.54 4.30
CA LEU A 143 -9.81 6.50 2.89
C LEU A 143 -10.08 7.89 2.34
N SER A 144 -9.70 8.11 1.07
CA SER A 144 -10.11 9.30 0.33
C SER A 144 -11.63 9.45 0.34
N PRO A 145 -12.16 10.69 0.38
CA PRO A 145 -13.59 10.94 0.22
C PRO A 145 -14.17 10.48 -1.13
N GLU A 146 -13.31 10.29 -2.14
CA GLU A 146 -13.70 9.76 -3.45
C GLU A 146 -13.90 8.23 -3.46
N CYS A 147 -13.67 7.57 -2.32
CA CYS A 147 -13.73 6.13 -2.19
C CYS A 147 -14.94 5.72 -1.35
N ALA A 148 -15.82 4.89 -1.91
CA ALA A 148 -16.94 4.27 -1.21
C ALA A 148 -16.63 2.81 -0.86
N LEU A 149 -17.27 2.32 0.20
CA LEU A 149 -17.26 0.90 0.57
C LEU A 149 -18.56 0.24 0.10
N SER A 150 -18.48 -0.98 -0.43
CA SER A 150 -19.67 -1.80 -0.65
C SER A 150 -20.35 -2.11 0.69
N GLU A 151 -21.66 -2.39 0.66
CA GLU A 151 -22.40 -2.77 1.87
C GLU A 151 -21.82 -4.04 2.51
N ARG A 152 -21.41 -5.02 1.69
CA ARG A 152 -20.75 -6.24 2.14
C ARG A 152 -19.47 -5.93 2.90
N LEU A 153 -18.58 -5.11 2.34
CA LEU A 153 -17.32 -4.75 2.99
C LEU A 153 -17.57 -3.94 4.26
N SER A 154 -18.49 -2.97 4.21
CA SER A 154 -18.88 -2.16 5.38
C SER A 154 -19.39 -3.02 6.53
N SER A 155 -20.22 -4.02 6.24
CA SER A 155 -20.76 -4.95 7.25
C SER A 155 -19.66 -5.84 7.82
N SER A 156 -18.75 -6.37 6.99
CA SER A 156 -17.62 -7.16 7.42
C SER A 156 -16.65 -6.38 8.32
N LEU A 157 -16.38 -5.11 7.98
CA LEU A 157 -15.53 -4.23 8.80
C LEU A 157 -16.17 -3.92 10.16
N ARG A 158 -17.48 -3.64 10.21
CA ARG A 158 -18.22 -3.45 11.47
C ARG A 158 -18.17 -4.69 12.35
N ALA A 159 -18.42 -5.85 11.78
CA ALA A 159 -18.39 -7.14 12.51
C ALA A 159 -17.01 -7.47 13.08
N SER A 160 -15.93 -7.08 12.40
CA SER A 160 -14.56 -7.30 12.84
C SER A 160 -14.01 -6.24 13.79
N GLY A 161 -14.76 -5.15 14.05
CA GLY A 161 -14.32 -4.03 14.89
C GLY A 161 -13.19 -3.19 14.28
N VAL A 162 -12.92 -3.34 12.98
CA VAL A 162 -11.87 -2.60 12.28
C VAL A 162 -12.33 -1.20 11.93
N SER A 163 -11.51 -0.21 12.25
CA SER A 163 -11.81 1.20 11.99
C SER A 163 -11.32 1.62 10.60
N VAL A 164 -12.27 2.00 9.77
CA VAL A 164 -12.04 2.60 8.44
C VAL A 164 -12.84 3.89 8.37
N VAL A 165 -12.19 5.03 8.13
CA VAL A 165 -12.85 6.34 8.12
C VAL A 165 -12.41 7.18 6.92
N PRO A 166 -13.23 8.10 6.43
CA PRO A 166 -12.80 9.08 5.42
C PRO A 166 -11.80 10.08 6.01
N PHE A 167 -10.91 10.63 5.16
CA PHE A 167 -9.86 11.58 5.58
C PHE A 167 -10.35 12.66 6.55
N PRO A 168 -11.45 13.38 6.28
CA PRO A 168 -11.91 14.45 7.19
C PRO A 168 -12.24 13.98 8.61
N SER A 169 -12.56 12.69 8.78
CA SER A 169 -12.95 12.13 10.08
C SER A 169 -11.75 11.60 10.89
N VAL A 170 -10.53 11.63 10.36
CA VAL A 170 -9.35 11.04 11.02
C VAL A 170 -9.05 11.75 12.34
N ALA A 171 -8.99 13.08 12.35
CA ALA A 171 -8.67 13.83 13.57
C ALA A 171 -9.74 13.67 14.64
N SER A 172 -11.03 13.73 14.29
CA SER A 172 -12.14 13.51 15.21
C SER A 172 -12.16 12.09 15.77
N PHE A 173 -11.87 11.09 14.94
CA PHE A 173 -11.72 9.70 15.39
C PHE A 173 -10.59 9.55 16.43
N VAL A 174 -9.41 10.13 16.17
CA VAL A 174 -8.28 10.12 17.11
C VAL A 174 -8.64 10.86 18.41
N ALA A 175 -9.24 12.05 18.31
CA ALA A 175 -9.57 12.89 19.45
C ALA A 175 -10.71 12.34 20.32
N SER A 176 -11.58 11.48 19.78
CA SER A 176 -12.74 10.90 20.48
C SER A 176 -12.39 9.73 21.39
N ARG A 177 -11.20 9.14 21.27
CA ARG A 177 -10.82 7.91 22.00
C ARG A 177 -10.76 8.14 23.51
N ARG A 178 -11.30 7.17 24.25
CA ARG A 178 -11.34 7.05 25.71
C ARG A 178 -11.34 5.56 26.07
N PRO A 179 -10.93 5.11 27.25
CA PRO A 179 -10.24 5.87 28.31
C PRO A 179 -8.75 6.09 28.02
N ARG A 180 -8.03 6.76 28.94
CA ARG A 180 -6.57 6.80 28.93
C ARG A 180 -6.02 5.43 29.29
N VAL A 181 -5.05 4.95 28.52
CA VAL A 181 -4.41 3.65 28.67
C VAL A 181 -2.88 3.75 28.83
N LEU A 182 -2.33 4.95 28.63
CA LEU A 182 -0.92 5.29 28.80
C LEU A 182 -0.80 6.52 29.70
N SER A 183 0.27 6.59 30.50
CA SER A 183 0.65 7.79 31.22
C SER A 183 1.36 8.80 30.31
N ARG A 184 1.49 10.06 30.74
CA ARG A 184 2.29 11.07 30.02
C ARG A 184 3.77 10.65 29.93
N GLY A 185 4.29 9.99 30.96
CA GLY A 185 5.64 9.45 30.96
C GLY A 185 5.83 8.37 29.89
N ASP A 186 4.82 7.47 29.73
CA ASP A 186 4.83 6.46 28.65
C ASP A 186 4.81 7.11 27.27
N VAL A 187 4.00 8.14 27.06
CA VAL A 187 3.97 8.88 25.79
C VAL A 187 5.36 9.43 25.46
N GLY A 188 6.01 10.12 26.41
CA GLY A 188 7.36 10.67 26.22
C GLY A 188 8.39 9.58 25.93
N ARG A 189 8.36 8.48 26.67
CA ARG A 189 9.24 7.31 26.47
C ARG A 189 9.05 6.71 25.09
N LEU A 190 7.81 6.39 24.69
CA LEU A 190 7.50 5.78 23.40
C LEU A 190 7.91 6.68 22.22
N CYS A 191 7.67 7.99 22.31
CA CYS A 191 8.14 8.95 21.30
C CYS A 191 9.67 8.95 21.19
N GLY A 192 10.39 8.92 22.32
CA GLY A 192 11.83 8.85 22.35
C GLY A 192 12.38 7.54 21.78
N GLU A 193 11.78 6.41 22.12
CA GLU A 193 12.15 5.08 21.59
C GLU A 193 11.92 5.01 20.07
N LEU A 194 10.72 5.39 19.62
CA LEU A 194 10.41 5.38 18.19
C LEU A 194 11.35 6.28 17.40
N SER A 195 11.65 7.47 17.92
CA SER A 195 12.57 8.42 17.30
C SER A 195 14.01 7.90 17.18
N ARG A 196 14.45 7.03 18.08
CA ARG A 196 15.79 6.40 18.03
C ARG A 196 15.87 5.31 16.97
N VAL A 197 14.81 4.50 16.83
CA VAL A 197 14.81 3.33 15.93
C VAL A 197 14.36 3.65 14.51
N MET A 198 13.71 4.79 14.30
CA MET A 198 13.32 5.22 12.97
C MET A 198 14.52 5.38 12.05
N TYR A 199 14.41 4.81 10.88
CA TYR A 199 15.40 5.04 9.82
C TYR A 199 15.21 6.44 9.23
N ARG A 200 15.99 7.41 9.70
CA ARG A 200 15.97 8.80 9.21
C ARG A 200 16.91 9.05 8.03
N SER A 201 17.76 8.07 7.69
CA SER A 201 18.76 8.28 6.66
C SER A 201 18.17 8.13 5.25
N PRO A 202 18.56 8.95 4.27
CA PRO A 202 18.17 8.79 2.87
C PRO A 202 18.54 7.42 2.29
N LEU A 203 19.61 6.81 2.80
CA LEU A 203 20.05 5.47 2.41
C LEU A 203 19.09 4.38 2.91
N ALA A 204 18.55 4.50 4.12
CA ALA A 204 17.56 3.57 4.66
C ALA A 204 16.25 3.66 3.89
N ARG A 205 15.79 4.88 3.57
CA ARG A 205 14.64 5.12 2.69
C ARG A 205 14.86 4.52 1.30
N ARG A 206 16.06 4.70 0.69
CA ARG A 206 16.40 4.05 -0.58
C ARG A 206 16.43 2.52 -0.48
N ARG A 207 16.91 1.95 0.61
CA ARG A 207 16.87 0.50 0.86
C ARG A 207 15.44 0.00 0.97
N HIS A 208 14.59 0.70 1.71
CA HIS A 208 13.16 0.39 1.82
C HIS A 208 12.49 0.42 0.45
N LEU A 209 12.62 1.50 -0.32
CA LEU A 209 12.06 1.62 -1.67
C LEU A 209 12.57 0.51 -2.61
N ARG A 210 13.84 0.11 -2.51
CA ARG A 210 14.38 -1.02 -3.27
C ARG A 210 13.79 -2.37 -2.82
N SER A 211 13.53 -2.56 -1.53
CA SER A 211 12.92 -3.79 -1.02
C SER A 211 11.46 -3.90 -1.45
N VAL A 212 10.71 -2.79 -1.37
CA VAL A 212 9.33 -2.70 -1.87
C VAL A 212 9.27 -2.93 -3.38
N ALA A 213 10.17 -2.32 -4.17
CA ALA A 213 10.25 -2.57 -5.60
C ALA A 213 10.59 -4.04 -5.94
N ARG A 214 11.40 -4.72 -5.11
CA ARG A 214 11.69 -6.15 -5.25
C ARG A 214 10.52 -7.03 -4.81
N SER A 215 9.80 -6.67 -3.77
CA SER A 215 8.63 -7.40 -3.28
C SER A 215 7.41 -7.19 -4.16
N SER A 216 7.22 -6.01 -4.77
CA SER A 216 6.15 -5.76 -5.74
C SER A 216 6.39 -6.51 -7.07
N VAL A 217 7.64 -6.83 -7.39
CA VAL A 217 7.97 -7.76 -8.50
C VAL A 217 7.73 -9.22 -8.09
N ARG A 218 7.75 -9.54 -6.79
CA ARG A 218 7.41 -10.84 -6.20
C ARG A 218 5.98 -10.93 -5.66
N GLY A 219 5.28 -9.81 -5.54
CA GLY A 219 3.88 -9.76 -5.14
C GLY A 219 3.04 -10.46 -6.20
N GLU A 220 2.57 -11.65 -5.89
CA GLU A 220 1.58 -12.40 -6.64
C GLU A 220 0.30 -11.55 -6.75
N THR A 221 0.27 -10.66 -7.72
CA THR A 221 -1.00 -10.22 -8.26
C THR A 221 -1.57 -11.46 -8.95
N ASP A 222 -2.63 -12.03 -8.41
CA ASP A 222 -3.30 -13.17 -9.04
C ASP A 222 -3.94 -12.68 -10.33
N TYR A 223 -3.29 -12.93 -11.43
CA TYR A 223 -3.79 -12.62 -12.78
C TYR A 223 -4.75 -13.69 -13.30
N GLY A 224 -5.27 -14.54 -12.40
CA GLY A 224 -6.17 -15.63 -12.71
C GLY A 224 -5.46 -16.94 -13.01
N ARG A 225 -6.24 -17.89 -13.48
CA ARG A 225 -5.76 -19.22 -13.84
C ARG A 225 -5.34 -19.29 -15.28
N CYS A 226 -4.26 -20.05 -15.53
CA CYS A 226 -3.78 -20.32 -16.88
C CYS A 226 -4.84 -21.10 -17.67
N PRO A 227 -5.25 -20.62 -18.85
CA PRO A 227 -6.26 -21.30 -19.66
C PRO A 227 -5.78 -22.64 -20.24
N GLU A 228 -4.46 -22.87 -20.29
CA GLU A 228 -3.90 -24.10 -20.88
C GLU A 228 -3.73 -25.22 -19.83
N CYS A 229 -3.38 -24.89 -18.57
CA CYS A 229 -3.08 -25.91 -17.57
C CYS A 229 -3.68 -25.69 -16.18
N GLY A 230 -4.49 -24.64 -16.00
CA GLY A 230 -5.09 -24.31 -14.71
C GLY A 230 -4.14 -23.77 -13.66
N GLY A 231 -2.84 -23.69 -13.91
CA GLY A 231 -1.83 -23.10 -13.03
C GLY A 231 -2.06 -21.61 -12.83
N LYS A 232 -1.33 -20.99 -11.89
CA LYS A 232 -1.44 -19.52 -11.68
C LYS A 232 -0.83 -18.75 -12.85
N VAL A 233 -1.46 -17.64 -13.25
CA VAL A 233 -0.86 -16.65 -14.17
C VAL A 233 -0.10 -15.64 -13.34
N VAL A 234 1.17 -15.39 -13.68
CA VAL A 234 2.07 -14.50 -12.97
C VAL A 234 2.66 -13.45 -13.92
N LEU A 235 2.94 -12.26 -13.41
CA LEU A 235 3.63 -11.23 -14.19
C LEU A 235 5.12 -11.52 -14.22
N VAL A 236 5.63 -11.70 -15.43
CA VAL A 236 7.05 -12.04 -15.70
C VAL A 236 7.73 -10.89 -16.42
N ARG A 237 8.95 -10.58 -16.04
CA ARG A 237 9.80 -9.62 -16.75
C ARG A 237 10.75 -10.38 -17.66
N GLY A 238 10.49 -10.32 -18.96
CA GLY A 238 11.39 -10.86 -20.00
C GLY A 238 12.26 -9.79 -20.64
N LYS A 239 13.09 -10.20 -21.59
CA LYS A 239 13.94 -9.27 -22.37
C LYS A 239 13.13 -8.22 -23.15
N ALA A 240 11.92 -8.57 -23.56
CA ALA A 240 11.00 -7.70 -24.33
C ALA A 240 10.00 -6.90 -23.44
N GLY A 241 10.16 -6.89 -22.12
CA GLY A 241 9.29 -6.19 -21.19
C GLY A 241 8.44 -7.12 -20.31
N LEU A 242 7.36 -6.59 -19.74
CA LEU A 242 6.45 -7.33 -18.86
C LEU A 242 5.43 -8.12 -19.70
N PHE A 243 5.22 -9.39 -19.32
CA PHE A 243 4.18 -10.25 -19.88
C PHE A 243 3.58 -11.15 -18.79
N LEU A 244 2.40 -11.66 -19.03
CA LEU A 244 1.77 -12.66 -18.18
C LEU A 244 2.23 -14.04 -18.65
N GLY A 245 2.79 -14.83 -17.73
CA GLY A 245 3.23 -16.21 -17.98
C GLY A 245 2.60 -17.18 -17.00
N CYS A 246 2.63 -18.47 -17.32
CA CYS A 246 2.17 -19.51 -16.41
C CYS A 246 3.23 -19.81 -15.35
N SER A 247 2.80 -20.00 -14.08
CA SER A 247 3.70 -20.43 -12.98
C SER A 247 4.30 -21.82 -13.19
N ASN A 248 3.69 -22.64 -14.05
CA ASN A 248 4.16 -23.99 -14.38
C ASN A 248 5.18 -24.02 -15.53
N PHE A 249 5.76 -22.87 -15.91
CA PHE A 249 6.87 -22.86 -16.86
C PHE A 249 8.07 -23.64 -16.28
N PRO A 250 8.76 -24.49 -17.06
CA PRO A 250 8.69 -24.66 -18.52
C PRO A 250 7.67 -25.70 -19.02
N SER A 251 6.96 -26.41 -18.12
CA SER A 251 6.00 -27.46 -18.50
C SER A 251 4.75 -26.88 -19.20
N CYS A 252 4.36 -25.66 -18.85
CA CYS A 252 3.35 -24.89 -19.58
C CYS A 252 3.98 -23.60 -20.10
N ARG A 253 3.87 -23.38 -21.40
CA ARG A 253 4.47 -22.21 -22.07
C ARG A 253 3.47 -21.09 -22.32
N PHE A 254 2.32 -21.10 -21.68
CA PHE A 254 1.35 -20.02 -21.81
C PHE A 254 2.02 -18.68 -21.51
N SER A 255 1.88 -17.73 -22.43
CA SER A 255 2.29 -16.35 -22.26
C SER A 255 1.33 -15.41 -22.98
N ARG A 256 1.04 -14.28 -22.35
CA ARG A 256 0.19 -13.21 -22.91
C ARG A 256 0.84 -11.87 -22.66
N LYS A 257 0.87 -11.01 -23.68
CA LYS A 257 1.39 -9.66 -23.54
C LYS A 257 0.65 -8.94 -22.42
N TRP A 258 1.40 -8.41 -21.46
CA TRP A 258 0.82 -7.53 -20.43
C TRP A 258 0.34 -6.25 -21.15
N ARG A 259 -0.98 -6.06 -21.16
CA ARG A 259 -1.58 -4.78 -21.54
C ARG A 259 -1.99 -4.12 -20.24
N ASN A 260 -1.38 -2.96 -19.91
CA ASN A 260 -1.87 -2.14 -18.81
C ASN A 260 -3.36 -1.96 -19.01
N GLY A 261 -4.15 -2.38 -18.01
CA GLY A 261 -5.58 -2.50 -18.09
C GLY A 261 -6.21 -1.29 -18.80
N ARG A 262 -6.71 -1.58 -19.95
CA ARG A 262 -7.91 -0.92 -20.48
C ARG A 262 -9.04 -1.83 -20.15
#